data_84e274952ba99d8dad15f9e5fbe884e1
#
_entry.id   84e274952ba99d8dad15f9e5fbe884e1
#
_cell.length_a   1.000
_cell.length_b   1.000
_cell.length_c   1.000
_cell.angle_alpha   90.00
_cell.angle_beta   90.00
_cell.angle_gamma   90.00
#
_symmetry.space_group_name_H-M   'P 1'
#
loop_
_entity.id
_entity.type
_entity.pdbx_description
1 polymer ?
#
loop_
_entity_poly.entity_id
_entity_poly.type
_entity_poly.pdbx_seq_one_letter_code
_entity_poly.pdbx_strand_id
1 'polypeptide(L)'
;MNAEAIKAGIAIAAYCIGADLLRDTDAEIERLKKEVDIAAILGVPVMRHDASGGYGREVRGQRGFHNALPTLVRGYKEVTQYAKTVGVRTCVENHGYFCQDSARVEALINGVADENFGALVDIGNFMCADEDPAVAVGNLAPYAFHVHCKDFHYKKGTELVPPDGFFGTRGGNWLRGAIIGHGVVPVAQCLRILKNAGYDGYYTVEFEGMEHPVTGVRCGLNTLKKIEALL
;
A
#
# COMPACT_ATOMS: atom_id res chain seq x y z
N MET A 1 -12.95 8.76 -18.09
CA MET A 1 -12.19 9.18 -16.89
C MET A 1 -10.94 9.98 -17.29
N ASN A 2 -9.99 9.45 -18.04
CA ASN A 2 -8.77 10.15 -18.43
C ASN A 2 -9.06 11.52 -19.13
N ALA A 3 -9.95 11.55 -20.14
CA ALA A 3 -10.33 12.79 -20.82
C ALA A 3 -10.91 13.87 -19.89
N GLU A 4 -11.66 13.48 -18.87
CA GLU A 4 -12.23 14.43 -17.90
C GLU A 4 -11.17 14.91 -16.89
N ALA A 5 -10.22 14.04 -16.48
CA ALA A 5 -9.09 14.44 -15.66
C ALA A 5 -8.20 15.48 -16.40
N ILE A 6 -7.90 15.21 -17.67
CA ILE A 6 -7.14 16.13 -18.53
C ILE A 6 -7.85 17.49 -18.63
N LYS A 7 -9.17 17.51 -18.90
CA LYS A 7 -9.95 18.77 -18.95
C LYS A 7 -9.92 19.54 -17.62
N ALA A 8 -9.89 18.80 -16.50
CA ALA A 8 -9.82 19.41 -15.17
C ALA A 8 -8.40 19.81 -14.75
N GLY A 9 -7.38 19.52 -15.55
CA GLY A 9 -5.97 19.75 -15.20
C GLY A 9 -5.49 18.85 -14.04
N ILE A 10 -6.08 17.66 -13.87
CA ILE A 10 -5.78 16.72 -12.78
C ILE A 10 -5.05 15.52 -13.35
N ALA A 11 -3.89 15.16 -12.77
CA ALA A 11 -3.21 13.91 -13.07
C ALA A 11 -3.83 12.75 -12.29
N ILE A 12 -3.95 11.59 -12.94
CA ILE A 12 -4.28 10.33 -12.25
C ILE A 12 -2.95 9.74 -11.78
N ALA A 13 -2.71 9.74 -10.46
CA ALA A 13 -1.40 9.40 -9.89
C ALA A 13 -1.09 7.90 -9.90
N ALA A 14 -2.10 7.07 -9.68
CA ALA A 14 -1.97 5.61 -9.63
C ALA A 14 -3.30 4.92 -9.95
N TYR A 15 -3.21 3.63 -10.34
CA TYR A 15 -4.35 2.74 -10.47
C TYR A 15 -4.21 1.60 -9.46
N CYS A 16 -5.09 1.54 -8.47
CA CYS A 16 -5.00 0.59 -7.36
C CYS A 16 -6.16 -0.41 -7.40
N ILE A 17 -5.85 -1.71 -7.36
CA ILE A 17 -6.84 -2.79 -7.43
C ILE A 17 -6.53 -3.92 -6.44
N GLY A 18 -7.56 -4.67 -6.08
CA GLY A 18 -7.41 -5.92 -5.34
C GLY A 18 -6.93 -7.07 -6.22
N ALA A 19 -6.16 -8.00 -5.62
CA ALA A 19 -5.73 -9.23 -6.26
C ALA A 19 -5.50 -10.35 -5.24
N ASP A 20 -5.50 -11.60 -5.71
CA ASP A 20 -5.14 -12.78 -4.92
C ASP A 20 -4.39 -13.81 -5.77
N LEU A 21 -3.07 -13.70 -5.80
CA LEU A 21 -2.18 -14.57 -6.56
C LEU A 21 -2.06 -16.00 -5.99
N LEU A 22 -2.64 -16.29 -4.82
CA LEU A 22 -2.58 -17.63 -4.22
C LEU A 22 -3.83 -18.46 -4.48
N ARG A 23 -4.91 -17.88 -5.00
CA ARG A 23 -6.16 -18.59 -5.23
C ARG A 23 -6.15 -19.38 -6.54
N ASP A 24 -5.86 -18.72 -7.65
CA ASP A 24 -5.67 -19.29 -8.99
C ASP A 24 -4.66 -18.37 -9.70
N THR A 25 -3.39 -18.72 -9.57
CA THR A 25 -2.30 -17.84 -9.99
C THR A 25 -2.35 -17.53 -11.48
N ASP A 26 -2.63 -18.51 -12.35
CA ASP A 26 -2.58 -18.31 -13.79
C ASP A 26 -3.75 -17.48 -14.28
N ALA A 27 -4.96 -17.75 -13.79
CA ALA A 27 -6.14 -16.94 -14.11
C ALA A 27 -6.00 -15.51 -13.58
N GLU A 28 -5.40 -15.34 -12.39
CA GLU A 28 -5.19 -14.01 -11.80
C GLU A 28 -4.13 -13.20 -12.55
N ILE A 29 -3.05 -13.82 -13.02
CA ILE A 29 -2.06 -13.17 -13.88
C ILE A 29 -2.72 -12.65 -15.16
N GLU A 30 -3.54 -13.46 -15.83
CA GLU A 30 -4.23 -13.05 -17.05
C GLU A 30 -5.27 -11.93 -16.81
N ARG A 31 -5.94 -11.94 -15.65
CA ARG A 31 -6.79 -10.83 -15.22
C ARG A 31 -5.98 -9.56 -15.00
N LEU A 32 -4.86 -9.65 -14.28
CA LEU A 32 -4.01 -8.51 -13.96
C LEU A 32 -3.36 -7.89 -15.21
N LYS A 33 -3.02 -8.66 -16.24
CA LYS A 33 -2.55 -8.12 -17.52
C LYS A 33 -3.61 -7.22 -18.18
N LYS A 34 -4.90 -7.61 -18.12
CA LYS A 34 -6.00 -6.75 -18.62
C LYS A 34 -6.14 -5.46 -17.80
N GLU A 35 -5.90 -5.53 -16.50
CA GLU A 35 -5.88 -4.34 -15.64
C GLU A 35 -4.68 -3.42 -15.95
N VAL A 36 -3.55 -3.98 -16.34
CA VAL A 36 -2.40 -3.21 -16.86
C VAL A 36 -2.78 -2.44 -18.13
N ASP A 37 -3.54 -3.04 -19.05
CA ASP A 37 -4.05 -2.34 -20.24
C ASP A 37 -4.96 -1.17 -19.85
N ILE A 38 -5.81 -1.36 -18.84
CA ILE A 38 -6.65 -0.28 -18.30
C ILE A 38 -5.76 0.84 -17.71
N ALA A 39 -4.74 0.49 -16.94
CA ALA A 39 -3.79 1.46 -16.39
C ALA A 39 -3.09 2.28 -17.50
N ALA A 40 -2.69 1.62 -18.58
CA ALA A 40 -2.09 2.27 -19.75
C ALA A 40 -3.09 3.22 -20.44
N ILE A 41 -4.35 2.81 -20.64
CA ILE A 41 -5.43 3.66 -21.20
C ILE A 41 -5.70 4.87 -20.30
N LEU A 42 -5.64 4.70 -18.98
CA LEU A 42 -5.78 5.79 -18.01
C LEU A 42 -4.59 6.74 -18.01
N GLY A 43 -3.46 6.33 -18.57
CA GLY A 43 -2.22 7.11 -18.61
C GLY A 43 -1.56 7.24 -17.23
N VAL A 44 -1.78 6.29 -16.33
CA VAL A 44 -1.17 6.32 -15.00
C VAL A 44 0.27 5.80 -15.04
N PRO A 45 1.18 6.38 -14.25
CA PRO A 45 2.58 5.95 -14.24
C PRO A 45 2.79 4.62 -13.48
N VAL A 46 1.86 4.25 -12.59
CA VAL A 46 2.00 3.08 -11.74
C VAL A 46 0.66 2.38 -11.49
N MET A 47 0.66 1.06 -11.53
CA MET A 47 -0.43 0.19 -11.12
C MET A 47 -0.04 -0.58 -9.87
N ARG A 48 -0.85 -0.46 -8.83
CA ARG A 48 -0.73 -1.24 -7.60
C ARG A 48 -1.77 -2.37 -7.61
N HIS A 49 -1.34 -3.58 -7.26
CA HIS A 49 -2.28 -4.65 -6.91
C HIS A 49 -1.86 -5.39 -5.65
N ASP A 50 -2.82 -6.00 -4.96
CA ASP A 50 -2.55 -6.81 -3.80
C ASP A 50 -1.75 -8.07 -4.17
N ALA A 51 -1.02 -8.62 -3.21
CA ALA A 51 -0.36 -9.90 -3.36
C ALA A 51 -1.35 -11.07 -3.12
N SER A 52 -1.91 -11.11 -1.94
CA SER A 52 -2.91 -12.08 -1.48
C SER A 52 -3.30 -11.78 -0.04
N GLY A 53 -4.49 -12.20 0.37
CA GLY A 53 -4.90 -12.29 1.79
C GLY A 53 -4.31 -13.50 2.53
N GLY A 54 -3.51 -14.33 1.84
CA GLY A 54 -2.95 -15.56 2.37
C GLY A 54 -3.83 -16.78 2.09
N TYR A 55 -3.38 -17.92 2.59
CA TYR A 55 -4.10 -19.19 2.41
C TYR A 55 -5.36 -19.27 3.26
N GLY A 56 -6.42 -19.84 2.71
CA GLY A 56 -7.66 -20.16 3.42
C GLY A 56 -7.45 -21.13 4.59
N ARG A 57 -8.43 -21.23 5.48
CA ARG A 57 -8.35 -22.07 6.69
C ARG A 57 -8.30 -23.56 6.37
N GLU A 58 -8.74 -23.97 5.19
CA GLU A 58 -8.71 -25.33 4.67
C GLU A 58 -7.30 -25.83 4.36
N VAL A 59 -6.38 -24.91 4.01
CA VAL A 59 -4.98 -25.26 3.73
C VAL A 59 -4.27 -25.57 5.05
N ARG A 60 -3.73 -26.77 5.16
CA ARG A 60 -2.98 -27.21 6.34
C ARG A 60 -1.50 -27.35 6.01
N GLY A 61 -0.65 -27.09 7.01
CA GLY A 61 0.80 -27.22 6.87
C GLY A 61 1.43 -25.96 6.26
N GLN A 62 1.78 -25.98 5.00
CA GLN A 62 2.55 -24.93 4.32
C GLN A 62 1.75 -23.63 4.04
N ARG A 63 1.35 -22.93 5.09
CA ARG A 63 0.52 -21.72 5.02
C ARG A 63 1.29 -20.40 5.17
N GLY A 64 2.56 -20.49 5.51
CA GLY A 64 3.37 -19.30 5.82
C GLY A 64 3.74 -18.51 4.59
N PHE A 65 4.09 -17.23 4.80
CA PHE A 65 4.54 -16.33 3.74
C PHE A 65 5.74 -16.90 2.97
N HIS A 66 6.68 -17.54 3.66
CA HIS A 66 7.85 -18.16 3.03
C HIS A 66 7.46 -19.21 1.96
N ASN A 67 6.42 -20.00 2.21
CA ASN A 67 5.94 -21.00 1.23
C ASN A 67 5.15 -20.35 0.08
N ALA A 68 4.52 -19.22 0.32
CA ALA A 68 3.78 -18.44 -0.69
C ALA A 68 4.71 -17.64 -1.61
N LEU A 69 5.85 -17.20 -1.08
CA LEU A 69 6.74 -16.26 -1.75
C LEU A 69 7.12 -16.65 -3.19
N PRO A 70 7.50 -17.91 -3.52
CA PRO A 70 7.81 -18.28 -4.91
C PRO A 70 6.64 -18.07 -5.88
N THR A 71 5.40 -18.37 -5.44
CA THR A 71 4.20 -18.18 -6.25
C THR A 71 3.91 -16.69 -6.46
N LEU A 72 4.00 -15.89 -5.39
CA LEU A 72 3.80 -14.44 -5.47
C LEU A 72 4.84 -13.80 -6.39
N VAL A 73 6.11 -14.18 -6.25
CA VAL A 73 7.22 -13.69 -7.10
C VAL A 73 6.96 -14.02 -8.56
N ARG A 74 6.52 -15.24 -8.89
CA ARG A 74 6.16 -15.61 -10.28
C ARG A 74 5.05 -14.71 -10.81
N GLY A 75 3.98 -14.57 -10.06
CA GLY A 75 2.84 -13.73 -10.48
C GLY A 75 3.23 -12.28 -10.74
N TYR A 76 3.94 -11.67 -9.81
CA TYR A 76 4.41 -10.29 -9.99
C TYR A 76 5.40 -10.15 -11.14
N LYS A 77 6.33 -11.10 -11.33
CA LYS A 77 7.26 -11.08 -12.48
C LYS A 77 6.53 -11.05 -13.81
N GLU A 78 5.56 -11.94 -14.01
CA GLU A 78 4.82 -12.04 -15.27
C GLU A 78 3.99 -10.78 -15.54
N VAL A 79 3.30 -10.24 -14.52
CA VAL A 79 2.54 -8.99 -14.65
C VAL A 79 3.47 -7.80 -14.90
N THR A 80 4.58 -7.70 -14.20
CA THR A 80 5.57 -6.61 -14.35
C THR A 80 6.20 -6.62 -15.75
N GLN A 81 6.59 -7.79 -16.25
CA GLN A 81 7.15 -7.93 -17.60
C GLN A 81 6.15 -7.50 -18.67
N TYR A 82 4.87 -7.85 -18.50
CA TYR A 82 3.82 -7.37 -19.40
C TYR A 82 3.65 -5.86 -19.30
N ALA A 83 3.61 -5.30 -18.09
CA ALA A 83 3.44 -3.88 -17.85
C ALA A 83 4.56 -3.01 -18.48
N LYS A 84 5.79 -3.52 -18.52
CA LYS A 84 6.90 -2.87 -19.24
C LYS A 84 6.60 -2.65 -20.73
N THR A 85 5.88 -3.56 -21.36
CA THR A 85 5.58 -3.45 -22.80
C THR A 85 4.63 -2.28 -23.14
N VAL A 86 3.88 -1.81 -22.13
CA VAL A 86 2.93 -0.71 -22.27
C VAL A 86 3.31 0.54 -21.45
N GLY A 87 4.51 0.55 -20.88
CA GLY A 87 5.06 1.71 -20.17
C GLY A 87 4.47 1.97 -18.79
N VAL A 88 3.87 0.96 -18.13
CA VAL A 88 3.33 1.04 -16.77
C VAL A 88 4.27 0.36 -15.79
N ARG A 89 4.58 1.02 -14.67
CA ARG A 89 5.27 0.38 -13.55
C ARG A 89 4.26 -0.36 -12.67
N THR A 90 4.68 -1.43 -12.02
CA THR A 90 3.83 -2.17 -11.07
C THR A 90 4.39 -2.08 -9.66
N CYS A 91 3.53 -2.17 -8.66
CA CYS A 91 3.97 -2.20 -7.27
C CYS A 91 3.04 -3.04 -6.39
N VAL A 92 3.60 -3.54 -5.29
CA VAL A 92 2.88 -4.13 -4.18
C VAL A 92 2.67 -3.08 -3.09
N GLU A 93 1.55 -3.15 -2.40
CA GLU A 93 1.32 -2.38 -1.17
C GLU A 93 1.48 -3.27 0.06
N ASN A 94 1.97 -2.68 1.15
CA ASN A 94 1.91 -3.27 2.49
C ASN A 94 0.46 -3.29 2.99
N HIS A 95 -0.32 -4.29 2.53
CA HIS A 95 -1.76 -4.38 2.73
C HIS A 95 -2.24 -5.82 2.97
N GLY A 96 -3.42 -5.99 3.61
CA GLY A 96 -4.14 -7.26 3.70
C GLY A 96 -3.58 -8.26 4.72
N TYR A 97 -2.81 -7.83 5.71
CA TYR A 97 -2.22 -8.63 6.81
C TYR A 97 -1.20 -9.69 6.38
N PHE A 98 -1.32 -10.27 5.18
CA PHE A 98 -0.42 -11.34 4.72
C PHE A 98 0.90 -10.79 4.16
N CYS A 99 0.85 -9.78 3.29
CA CYS A 99 2.02 -9.06 2.78
C CYS A 99 2.02 -7.63 3.36
N GLN A 100 2.13 -7.50 4.69
CA GLN A 100 1.88 -6.26 5.42
C GLN A 100 3.14 -5.65 6.01
N ASP A 101 3.98 -6.47 6.64
CA ASP A 101 5.22 -5.97 7.25
C ASP A 101 6.31 -5.71 6.19
N SER A 102 7.20 -4.77 6.51
CA SER A 102 8.24 -4.32 5.57
C SER A 102 9.14 -5.44 5.11
N ALA A 103 9.47 -6.40 5.98
CA ALA A 103 10.32 -7.53 5.64
C ALA A 103 9.69 -8.45 4.58
N ARG A 104 8.37 -8.68 4.63
CA ARG A 104 7.66 -9.48 3.61
C ARG A 104 7.57 -8.75 2.28
N VAL A 105 7.28 -7.44 2.32
CA VAL A 105 7.22 -6.61 1.12
C VAL A 105 8.60 -6.56 0.45
N GLU A 106 9.67 -6.31 1.21
CA GLU A 106 11.03 -6.28 0.70
C GLU A 106 11.45 -7.63 0.11
N ALA A 107 11.14 -8.74 0.80
CA ALA A 107 11.43 -10.08 0.29
C ALA A 107 10.75 -10.36 -1.06
N LEU A 108 9.50 -9.89 -1.24
CA LEU A 108 8.77 -10.00 -2.49
C LEU A 108 9.43 -9.16 -3.59
N ILE A 109 9.76 -7.90 -3.29
CA ILE A 109 10.41 -6.99 -4.26
C ILE A 109 11.75 -7.57 -4.72
N ASN A 110 12.60 -8.01 -3.79
CA ASN A 110 13.88 -8.60 -4.09
C ASN A 110 13.76 -9.95 -4.83
N GLY A 111 12.69 -10.72 -4.56
CA GLY A 111 12.40 -11.95 -5.30
C GLY A 111 11.97 -11.68 -6.74
N VAL A 112 11.20 -10.64 -7.01
CA VAL A 112 10.83 -10.20 -8.36
C VAL A 112 12.06 -9.66 -9.09
N ALA A 113 12.90 -8.88 -8.43
CA ALA A 113 14.18 -8.37 -8.92
C ALA A 113 14.07 -7.69 -10.30
N ASP A 114 13.11 -6.78 -10.44
CA ASP A 114 12.89 -6.01 -11.66
C ASP A 114 12.72 -4.52 -11.32
N GLU A 115 13.44 -3.63 -12.02
CA GLU A 115 13.42 -2.18 -11.81
C GLU A 115 12.05 -1.53 -12.07
N ASN A 116 11.15 -2.23 -12.80
CA ASN A 116 9.79 -1.80 -13.07
C ASN A 116 8.81 -2.26 -11.98
N PHE A 117 9.30 -2.90 -10.92
CA PHE A 117 8.52 -3.36 -9.78
C PHE A 117 9.03 -2.76 -8.47
N GLY A 118 8.13 -2.17 -7.69
CA GLY A 118 8.47 -1.51 -6.42
C GLY A 118 7.36 -1.60 -5.38
N ALA A 119 7.34 -0.62 -4.48
CA ALA A 119 6.35 -0.51 -3.43
C ALA A 119 5.40 0.67 -3.63
N LEU A 120 4.12 0.46 -3.37
CA LEU A 120 3.27 1.50 -2.82
C LEU A 120 3.44 1.43 -1.31
N VAL A 121 4.01 2.46 -0.72
CA VAL A 121 4.28 2.54 0.72
C VAL A 121 3.10 3.25 1.39
N ASP A 122 2.21 2.52 2.05
CA ASP A 122 1.25 3.09 2.98
C ASP A 122 1.90 3.24 4.35
N ILE A 123 2.12 4.49 4.79
CA ILE A 123 2.85 4.78 6.02
C ILE A 123 2.12 4.34 7.29
N GLY A 124 0.79 4.16 7.24
CA GLY A 124 -0.02 3.74 8.39
C GLY A 124 -0.21 2.24 8.48
N ASN A 125 -0.33 1.54 7.34
CA ASN A 125 -0.67 0.12 7.29
C ASN A 125 0.32 -0.81 8.01
N PHE A 126 1.56 -0.39 8.26
CA PHE A 126 2.52 -1.15 9.05
C PHE A 126 2.01 -1.42 10.46
N MET A 127 1.23 -0.51 11.03
CA MET A 127 0.60 -0.70 12.34
C MET A 127 -0.37 -1.89 12.39
N CYS A 128 -0.96 -2.29 11.26
CA CYS A 128 -1.79 -3.50 11.19
C CYS A 128 -0.99 -4.78 11.47
N ALA A 129 0.32 -4.74 11.22
CA ALA A 129 1.26 -5.82 11.54
C ALA A 129 2.01 -5.57 12.87
N ASP A 130 1.64 -4.55 13.62
CA ASP A 130 2.32 -4.09 14.84
C ASP A 130 3.79 -3.69 14.61
N GLU A 131 4.13 -3.23 13.41
CA GLU A 131 5.45 -2.73 13.06
C GLU A 131 5.50 -1.20 13.23
N ASP A 132 6.65 -0.69 13.69
CA ASP A 132 6.89 0.76 13.79
C ASP A 132 6.92 1.39 12.39
N PRO A 133 6.02 2.36 12.10
CA PRO A 133 5.94 2.94 10.76
C PRO A 133 7.22 3.61 10.27
N ALA A 134 7.96 4.28 11.15
CA ALA A 134 9.18 4.97 10.73
C ALA A 134 10.31 4.00 10.37
N VAL A 135 10.41 2.88 11.09
CA VAL A 135 11.36 1.80 10.78
C VAL A 135 10.98 1.15 9.46
N ALA A 136 9.72 0.79 9.30
CA ALA A 136 9.21 0.11 8.10
C ALA A 136 9.33 0.98 6.84
N VAL A 137 8.99 2.27 6.94
CA VAL A 137 9.20 3.24 5.86
C VAL A 137 10.68 3.36 5.51
N GLY A 138 11.58 3.34 6.51
CA GLY A 138 13.03 3.35 6.28
C GLY A 138 13.49 2.17 5.43
N ASN A 139 12.94 0.98 5.69
CA ASN A 139 13.26 -0.24 4.92
C ASN A 139 12.75 -0.17 3.48
N LEU A 140 11.55 0.40 3.25
CA LEU A 140 10.91 0.39 1.94
C LEU A 140 11.07 1.67 1.12
N ALA A 141 11.57 2.75 1.69
CA ALA A 141 11.75 4.02 1.00
C ALA A 141 12.58 3.90 -0.31
N PRO A 142 13.64 3.06 -0.39
CA PRO A 142 14.39 2.90 -1.64
C PRO A 142 13.58 2.27 -2.79
N TYR A 143 12.46 1.61 -2.48
CA TYR A 143 11.61 0.91 -3.45
C TYR A 143 10.30 1.66 -3.74
N ALA A 144 10.09 2.84 -3.16
CA ALA A 144 8.82 3.55 -3.22
C ALA A 144 8.52 4.10 -4.62
N PHE A 145 7.41 3.67 -5.23
CA PHE A 145 6.87 4.20 -6.48
C PHE A 145 5.66 5.10 -6.25
N HIS A 146 4.93 4.85 -5.16
CA HIS A 146 3.79 5.65 -4.73
C HIS A 146 3.68 5.62 -3.20
N VAL A 147 3.06 6.64 -2.61
CA VAL A 147 2.90 6.74 -1.15
C VAL A 147 1.46 7.03 -0.79
N HIS A 148 0.90 6.20 0.10
CA HIS A 148 -0.34 6.50 0.80
C HIS A 148 -0.02 7.06 2.19
N CYS A 149 -0.66 8.16 2.52
CA CYS A 149 -0.62 8.78 3.83
C CYS A 149 -1.90 8.44 4.57
N LYS A 150 -1.79 7.55 5.54
CA LYS A 150 -2.85 7.07 6.40
C LYS A 150 -2.46 7.28 7.85
N ASP A 151 -3.41 7.53 8.72
CA ASP A 151 -3.19 7.68 10.15
C ASP A 151 -4.21 6.87 10.96
N PHE A 152 -3.83 6.46 12.15
CA PHE A 152 -4.66 5.64 13.03
C PHE A 152 -4.67 6.15 14.47
N HIS A 153 -5.82 6.06 15.12
CA HIS A 153 -5.91 5.96 16.57
C HIS A 153 -5.52 4.55 17.01
N TYR A 154 -4.81 4.44 18.12
CA TYR A 154 -4.28 3.18 18.64
C TYR A 154 -4.71 2.93 20.07
N LYS A 155 -5.04 1.67 20.40
CA LYS A 155 -5.22 1.17 21.76
C LYS A 155 -4.54 -0.16 21.93
N LYS A 156 -3.94 -0.36 23.12
CA LYS A 156 -3.30 -1.63 23.46
C LYS A 156 -4.33 -2.75 23.61
N GLY A 157 -3.99 -3.96 23.20
CA GLY A 157 -4.82 -5.15 23.37
C GLY A 157 -5.11 -5.51 24.82
N THR A 158 -4.37 -4.95 25.79
CA THR A 158 -4.62 -5.07 27.23
C THR A 158 -5.71 -4.14 27.76
N GLU A 159 -6.14 -3.18 26.94
CA GLU A 159 -7.22 -2.27 27.30
C GLU A 159 -8.59 -2.89 26.99
N LEU A 160 -9.67 -2.31 27.55
CA LEU A 160 -11.01 -2.69 27.17
C LEU A 160 -11.22 -2.54 25.66
N VAL A 161 -11.79 -3.57 25.04
CA VAL A 161 -12.11 -3.55 23.60
C VAL A 161 -12.97 -2.32 23.28
N PRO A 162 -12.57 -1.46 22.35
CA PRO A 162 -13.37 -0.31 21.99
C PRO A 162 -14.66 -0.74 21.30
N PRO A 163 -15.80 -0.03 21.53
CA PRO A 163 -17.09 -0.48 21.03
C PRO A 163 -17.21 -0.49 19.52
N ASP A 164 -16.86 0.61 18.85
CA ASP A 164 -17.12 0.79 17.41
C ASP A 164 -15.95 1.38 16.65
N GLY A 165 -15.85 1.03 15.35
CA GLY A 165 -14.90 1.59 14.40
C GLY A 165 -13.46 1.13 14.59
N PHE A 166 -13.16 0.31 15.61
CA PHE A 166 -11.85 -0.29 15.79
C PHE A 166 -11.78 -1.69 15.21
N PHE A 167 -10.61 -2.04 14.70
CA PHE A 167 -10.28 -3.38 14.22
C PHE A 167 -8.97 -3.87 14.85
N GLY A 168 -8.76 -5.19 14.86
CA GLY A 168 -7.60 -5.81 15.51
C GLY A 168 -6.36 -5.80 14.63
N THR A 169 -5.20 -5.56 15.22
CA THR A 169 -3.90 -5.78 14.58
C THR A 169 -3.49 -7.26 14.63
N ARG A 170 -2.39 -7.61 13.97
CA ARG A 170 -1.81 -8.97 14.00
C ARG A 170 -1.46 -9.40 15.42
N GLY A 171 -0.94 -8.53 16.26
CA GLY A 171 -0.56 -8.77 17.65
C GLY A 171 -1.68 -8.60 18.67
N GLY A 172 -2.91 -8.27 18.23
CA GLY A 172 -4.07 -8.12 19.10
C GLY A 172 -4.24 -6.73 19.70
N ASN A 173 -3.59 -5.71 19.18
CA ASN A 173 -3.89 -4.31 19.49
C ASN A 173 -5.08 -3.82 18.65
N TRP A 174 -5.52 -2.59 18.86
CA TRP A 174 -6.69 -2.02 18.22
C TRP A 174 -6.35 -0.74 17.48
N LEU A 175 -6.79 -0.67 16.23
CA LEU A 175 -6.65 0.52 15.36
C LEU A 175 -8.03 1.02 14.94
N ARG A 176 -8.12 2.32 14.72
CA ARG A 176 -9.22 3.00 14.06
C ARG A 176 -8.65 4.08 13.15
N GLY A 177 -9.12 4.18 11.92
CA GLY A 177 -8.71 5.26 11.02
C GLY A 177 -8.86 6.64 11.65
N ALA A 178 -7.88 7.50 11.41
CA ALA A 178 -7.82 8.87 11.90
C ALA A 178 -7.58 9.86 10.77
N ILE A 179 -7.95 11.12 10.99
CA ILE A 179 -7.50 12.23 10.15
C ILE A 179 -5.98 12.33 10.25
N ILE A 180 -5.27 12.44 9.15
CA ILE A 180 -3.80 12.56 9.12
C ILE A 180 -3.33 13.69 10.05
N GLY A 181 -2.47 13.34 11.00
CA GLY A 181 -1.97 14.21 12.06
C GLY A 181 -2.82 14.21 13.33
N HIS A 182 -3.92 13.47 13.40
CA HIS A 182 -4.74 13.30 14.60
C HIS A 182 -4.51 11.95 15.29
N GLY A 183 -3.85 11.03 14.63
CA GLY A 183 -3.53 9.71 15.15
C GLY A 183 -2.12 9.62 15.72
N VAL A 184 -1.58 8.40 15.69
CA VAL A 184 -0.27 8.08 16.27
C VAL A 184 0.82 7.78 15.24
N VAL A 185 0.48 7.71 13.95
CA VAL A 185 1.48 7.50 12.89
C VAL A 185 2.42 8.71 12.84
N PRO A 186 3.74 8.51 12.85
CA PRO A 186 4.71 9.62 12.82
C PRO A 186 4.86 10.18 11.40
N VAL A 187 3.75 10.73 10.84
CA VAL A 187 3.62 11.14 9.44
C VAL A 187 4.78 12.02 8.98
N ALA A 188 5.11 13.08 9.73
CA ALA A 188 6.19 13.99 9.35
C ALA A 188 7.57 13.29 9.30
N GLN A 189 7.81 12.32 10.19
CA GLN A 189 9.03 11.54 10.19
C GLN A 189 9.08 10.61 8.97
N CYS A 190 7.99 9.91 8.67
CA CYS A 190 7.88 9.04 7.50
C CYS A 190 8.12 9.81 6.20
N LEU A 191 7.49 10.98 6.02
CA LEU A 191 7.69 11.80 4.82
C LEU A 191 9.13 12.30 4.69
N ARG A 192 9.79 12.65 5.82
CA ARG A 192 11.20 13.03 5.80
C ARG A 192 12.11 11.88 5.39
N ILE A 193 11.83 10.66 5.84
CA ILE A 193 12.58 9.46 5.45
C ILE A 193 12.46 9.23 3.94
N LEU A 194 11.24 9.27 3.40
CA LEU A 194 10.98 9.12 1.97
C LEU A 194 11.70 10.20 1.15
N LYS A 195 11.60 11.47 1.56
CA LYS A 195 12.29 12.57 0.88
C LYS A 195 13.82 12.40 0.90
N ASN A 196 14.38 12.01 2.04
CA ASN A 196 15.83 11.77 2.17
C ASN A 196 16.30 10.57 1.32
N ALA A 197 15.42 9.60 1.04
CA ALA A 197 15.68 8.49 0.13
C ALA A 197 15.52 8.88 -1.36
N GLY A 198 15.15 10.13 -1.66
CA GLY A 198 15.00 10.64 -3.03
C GLY A 198 13.60 10.43 -3.61
N TYR A 199 12.59 10.11 -2.82
CA TYR A 199 11.21 10.01 -3.31
C TYR A 199 10.68 11.39 -3.71
N ASP A 200 10.24 11.52 -4.95
CA ASP A 200 9.71 12.75 -5.58
C ASP A 200 8.30 12.57 -6.17
N GLY A 201 7.66 11.44 -5.86
CA GLY A 201 6.32 11.09 -6.35
C GLY A 201 5.17 11.73 -5.54
N TYR A 202 3.96 11.23 -5.77
CA TYR A 202 2.75 11.73 -5.13
C TYR A 202 2.58 11.19 -3.71
N TYR A 203 2.13 12.06 -2.80
CA TYR A 203 1.61 11.69 -1.48
C TYR A 203 0.09 11.72 -1.52
N THR A 204 -0.55 10.56 -1.46
CA THR A 204 -2.00 10.42 -1.54
C THR A 204 -2.61 10.35 -0.14
N VAL A 205 -3.62 11.16 0.13
CA VAL A 205 -4.42 11.05 1.37
C VAL A 205 -5.29 9.82 1.29
N GLU A 206 -5.12 8.88 2.21
CA GLU A 206 -6.03 7.75 2.41
C GLU A 206 -6.71 7.88 3.78
N PHE A 207 -8.03 8.07 3.77
CA PHE A 207 -8.82 8.32 4.98
C PHE A 207 -9.82 7.20 5.22
N GLU A 208 -9.70 6.54 6.35
CA GLU A 208 -10.58 5.44 6.79
C GLU A 208 -11.19 5.71 8.18
N GLY A 209 -11.30 6.99 8.57
CA GLY A 209 -11.89 7.39 9.85
C GLY A 209 -13.42 7.36 9.85
N MET A 210 -14.00 7.63 11.02
CA MET A 210 -15.46 7.68 11.21
C MET A 210 -16.06 9.03 10.85
N GLU A 211 -15.25 10.05 10.67
CA GLU A 211 -15.66 11.40 10.32
C GLU A 211 -16.16 11.44 8.87
N HIS A 212 -16.91 12.49 8.52
CA HIS A 212 -17.38 12.67 7.16
C HIS A 212 -16.17 12.67 6.17
N PRO A 213 -16.16 11.84 5.11
CA PRO A 213 -14.99 11.63 4.26
C PRO A 213 -14.39 12.91 3.68
N VAL A 214 -15.22 13.82 3.19
CA VAL A 214 -14.76 15.11 2.64
C VAL A 214 -14.03 15.95 3.70
N THR A 215 -14.53 15.92 4.95
CA THR A 215 -13.87 16.61 6.07
C THR A 215 -12.54 15.96 6.40
N GLY A 216 -12.52 14.63 6.52
CA GLY A 216 -11.30 13.86 6.80
C GLY A 216 -10.21 14.10 5.77
N VAL A 217 -10.54 13.97 4.50
CA VAL A 217 -9.59 14.20 3.38
C VAL A 217 -9.08 15.65 3.37
N ARG A 218 -9.98 16.64 3.53
CA ARG A 218 -9.59 18.06 3.53
C ARG A 218 -8.63 18.40 4.68
N CYS A 219 -8.95 17.94 5.89
CA CYS A 219 -8.11 18.16 7.06
C CYS A 219 -6.76 17.46 6.92
N GLY A 220 -6.76 16.21 6.45
CA GLY A 220 -5.54 15.44 6.18
C GLY A 220 -4.65 16.12 5.14
N LEU A 221 -5.22 16.58 4.02
CA LEU A 221 -4.48 17.34 3.00
C LEU A 221 -3.86 18.62 3.56
N ASN A 222 -4.59 19.36 4.41
CA ASN A 222 -4.06 20.56 5.05
C ASN A 222 -2.87 20.25 5.97
N THR A 223 -2.92 19.12 6.67
CA THR A 223 -1.81 18.64 7.49
C THR A 223 -0.60 18.28 6.63
N LEU A 224 -0.79 17.53 5.54
CA LEU A 224 0.30 17.17 4.62
C LEU A 224 0.98 18.39 4.02
N LYS A 225 0.21 19.40 3.57
CA LYS A 225 0.76 20.67 3.06
C LYS A 225 1.61 21.40 4.08
N LYS A 226 1.21 21.39 5.36
CA LYS A 226 2.02 21.99 6.44
C LYS A 226 3.31 21.22 6.68
N ILE A 227 3.26 19.88 6.64
CA ILE A 227 4.45 19.05 6.80
C ILE A 227 5.40 19.28 5.63
N GLU A 228 4.90 19.25 4.40
CA GLU A 228 5.69 19.48 3.18
C GLU A 228 6.44 20.81 3.22
N ALA A 229 5.79 21.88 3.69
CA ALA A 229 6.41 23.18 3.83
C ALA A 229 7.55 23.24 4.87
N LEU A 230 7.69 22.22 5.72
CA LEU A 230 8.72 22.09 6.74
C LEU A 230 9.84 21.10 6.37
N LEU A 231 9.68 20.34 5.29
CA LEU A 231 10.63 19.37 4.77
C LEU A 231 11.54 19.99 3.69
#